data_d4cdc5509b1dad7e4e4e3b48215eb91f
#
_entry.id   d4cdc5509b1dad7e4e4e3b48215eb91f
#
_cell.length_a   1.000
_cell.length_b   1.000
_cell.length_c   1.000
_cell.angle_alpha   90.00
_cell.angle_beta   90.00
_cell.angle_gamma   90.00
#
_symmetry.space_group_name_H-M   'P 1'
#
loop_
_entity.id
_entity.type
_entity.pdbx_description
1 polymer ?
#
loop_
_entity_poly.entity_id
_entity_poly.type
_entity_poly.pdbx_seq_one_letter_code
_entity_poly.pdbx_strand_id
1 'polypeptide(L)'
;MHDIYSFETIFACSLISGTIGFVAACLVKTPPKQPVKREPISLDRFVLLKGIPAGIALLLLSIPYGMTSTYVAMYAKEIGITLNSGLFFTFMAVGMAVSRMFSGKQVDKGRITQVITLGLYLVCSCFFILSACGLLMKTVPELTNILFFMVALLLGVGFGTMFPAFNTLFV
;
A
#
# COMPACT_ATOMS: atom_id res chain seq x y z
N MET A 1 18.77 -5.40 8.88
CA MET A 1 19.18 -3.98 9.00
C MET A 1 19.56 -3.59 10.41
N HIS A 2 18.97 -4.19 11.43
CA HIS A 2 19.30 -3.94 12.84
C HIS A 2 20.77 -4.22 13.20
N ASP A 3 21.43 -5.12 12.50
CA ASP A 3 22.81 -5.53 12.78
C ASP A 3 23.89 -4.57 12.23
N ILE A 4 23.50 -3.57 11.44
CA ILE A 4 24.45 -2.66 10.77
C ILE A 4 24.23 -1.20 11.19
N TYR A 5 23.01 -0.80 11.57
CA TYR A 5 22.68 0.58 11.93
C TYR A 5 21.94 0.65 13.26
N SER A 6 22.34 1.61 14.11
CA SER A 6 21.63 1.93 15.35
C SER A 6 20.20 2.39 15.05
N PHE A 7 19.27 2.11 15.96
CA PHE A 7 17.88 2.62 15.87
C PHE A 7 17.85 4.14 15.70
N GLU A 8 18.75 4.86 16.33
CA GLU A 8 18.87 6.32 16.19
C GLU A 8 19.10 6.74 14.74
N THR A 9 19.94 6.02 14.00
CA THR A 9 20.20 6.29 12.57
C THR A 9 18.95 6.08 11.73
N ILE A 10 18.17 5.04 12.02
CA ILE A 10 16.92 4.74 11.29
C ILE A 10 15.89 5.85 11.55
N PHE A 11 15.72 6.27 12.80
CA PHE A 11 14.81 7.36 13.14
C PHE A 11 15.27 8.70 12.57
N ALA A 12 16.57 8.99 12.57
CA ALA A 12 17.12 10.19 11.96
C ALA A 12 16.86 10.24 10.44
N CYS A 13 17.07 9.14 9.73
CA CYS A 13 16.75 9.05 8.30
C CYS A 13 15.25 9.25 8.02
N SER A 14 14.39 8.69 8.88
CA SER A 14 12.94 8.87 8.76
C SER A 14 12.54 10.33 9.01
N LEU A 15 13.15 10.98 9.99
CA LEU A 15 12.93 12.40 10.30
C LEU A 15 13.35 13.29 9.13
N ILE A 16 14.53 13.05 8.57
CA ILE A 16 15.05 13.80 7.41
C ILE A 16 14.10 13.65 6.22
N SER A 17 13.69 12.43 5.91
CA SER A 17 12.75 12.15 4.83
C SER A 17 11.41 12.85 5.05
N GLY A 18 10.87 12.81 6.26
CA GLY A 18 9.63 13.50 6.63
C GLY A 18 9.75 15.02 6.51
N THR A 19 10.89 15.58 6.93
CA THR A 19 11.16 17.02 6.84
C THR A 19 11.24 17.48 5.38
N ILE A 20 11.89 16.70 4.52
CA ILE A 20 11.94 16.97 3.06
C ILE A 20 10.53 16.97 2.48
N GLY A 21 9.70 15.97 2.83
CA GLY A 21 8.31 15.90 2.39
C GLY A 21 7.48 17.11 2.86
N PHE A 22 7.68 17.52 4.11
CA PHE A 22 7.00 18.69 4.67
C PHE A 22 7.39 19.99 3.95
N VAL A 23 8.68 20.22 3.74
CA VAL A 23 9.18 21.39 3.00
C VAL A 23 8.63 21.38 1.56
N ALA A 24 8.66 20.23 0.88
CA ALA A 24 8.10 20.11 -0.45
C ALA A 24 6.59 20.45 -0.47
N ALA A 25 5.83 19.99 0.52
CA ALA A 25 4.40 20.31 0.64
C ALA A 25 4.15 21.81 0.85
N CYS A 26 4.99 22.49 1.63
CA CYS A 26 4.92 23.95 1.83
C CYS A 26 5.21 24.74 0.56
N LEU A 27 6.02 24.19 -0.35
CA LEU A 27 6.36 24.84 -1.63
C LEU A 27 5.27 24.69 -2.71
N VAL A 28 4.31 23.77 -2.51
CA VAL A 28 3.19 23.60 -3.44
C VAL A 28 2.24 24.79 -3.37
N LYS A 29 2.22 25.62 -4.41
CA LYS A 29 1.24 26.70 -4.55
C LYS A 29 -0.10 26.11 -4.97
N THR A 30 -1.06 26.11 -4.04
CA THR A 30 -2.45 25.79 -4.37
C THR A 30 -3.11 26.99 -5.05
N PRO A 31 -3.79 26.82 -6.20
CA PRO A 31 -4.56 27.90 -6.80
C PRO A 31 -5.63 28.39 -5.83
N PRO A 32 -5.95 29.69 -5.82
CA PRO A 32 -6.96 30.24 -4.92
C PRO A 32 -8.30 29.56 -5.18
N LYS A 33 -8.86 28.92 -4.15
CA LYS A 33 -10.22 28.35 -4.22
C LYS A 33 -11.20 29.45 -4.53
N GLN A 34 -12.00 29.28 -5.58
CA GLN A 34 -13.13 30.18 -5.82
C GLN A 34 -14.07 30.15 -4.61
N PRO A 35 -14.64 31.30 -4.23
CA PRO A 35 -15.56 31.37 -3.09
C PRO A 35 -16.78 30.48 -3.37
N VAL A 36 -16.83 29.35 -2.71
CA VAL A 36 -17.98 28.45 -2.75
C VAL A 36 -19.12 29.13 -1.99
N LYS A 37 -20.29 29.30 -2.63
CA LYS A 37 -21.51 29.74 -1.96
C LYS A 37 -21.72 28.92 -0.69
N ARG A 38 -21.90 29.61 0.43
CA ARG A 38 -22.20 28.97 1.72
C ARG A 38 -23.58 28.34 1.64
N GLU A 39 -23.61 27.03 1.34
CA GLU A 39 -24.84 26.26 1.47
C GLU A 39 -25.14 25.93 2.93
N PRO A 40 -26.43 25.76 3.28
CA PRO A 40 -26.82 25.47 4.67
C PRO A 40 -26.12 24.21 5.17
N ILE A 41 -25.81 24.20 6.48
CA ILE A 41 -25.16 23.09 7.14
C ILE A 41 -26.12 21.89 7.13
N SER A 42 -25.83 20.86 6.33
CA SER A 42 -26.57 19.60 6.31
C SER A 42 -25.70 18.48 6.90
N LEU A 43 -26.33 17.46 7.47
CA LEU A 43 -25.66 16.26 7.99
C LEU A 43 -24.81 15.56 6.92
N ASP A 44 -25.22 15.67 5.67
CA ASP A 44 -24.52 15.13 4.49
C ASP A 44 -23.11 15.75 4.29
N ARG A 45 -22.87 16.89 4.92
CA ARG A 45 -21.56 17.58 4.87
C ARG A 45 -20.56 17.03 5.90
N PHE A 46 -21.07 16.42 6.97
CA PHE A 46 -20.26 15.78 8.00
C PHE A 46 -20.06 14.29 7.74
N VAL A 47 -21.04 13.62 7.16
CA VAL A 47 -21.00 12.19 6.84
C VAL A 47 -21.41 12.02 5.39
N LEU A 48 -20.46 11.67 4.54
CA LEU A 48 -20.70 11.36 3.13
C LEU A 48 -21.44 10.02 3.03
N LEU A 49 -22.77 10.02 3.19
CA LEU A 49 -23.57 8.79 3.16
C LEU A 49 -23.36 7.98 1.88
N LYS A 50 -23.18 8.64 0.75
CA LYS A 50 -22.85 7.99 -0.54
C LYS A 50 -21.47 7.34 -0.55
N GLY A 51 -20.56 7.78 0.31
CA GLY A 51 -19.21 7.24 0.46
C GLY A 51 -19.11 6.03 1.40
N ILE A 52 -20.15 5.71 2.16
CA ILE A 52 -20.13 4.61 3.13
C ILE A 52 -19.72 3.28 2.51
N PRO A 53 -20.26 2.83 1.36
CA PRO A 53 -19.86 1.55 0.76
C PRO A 53 -18.38 1.52 0.39
N ALA A 54 -17.85 2.63 -0.16
CA ALA A 54 -16.43 2.75 -0.48
C ALA A 54 -15.56 2.76 0.79
N GLY A 55 -16.03 3.42 1.85
CA GLY A 55 -15.38 3.42 3.16
C GLY A 55 -15.28 2.03 3.79
N ILE A 56 -16.38 1.26 3.74
CA ILE A 56 -16.40 -0.13 4.23
C ILE A 56 -15.45 -1.00 3.40
N ALA A 57 -15.45 -0.85 2.07
CA ALA A 57 -14.53 -1.59 1.21
C ALA A 57 -13.06 -1.25 1.54
N LEU A 58 -12.74 0.02 1.76
CA LEU A 58 -11.41 0.46 2.15
C LEU A 58 -11.01 -0.07 3.53
N LEU A 59 -11.94 -0.10 4.49
CA LEU A 59 -11.73 -0.68 5.82
C LEU A 59 -11.40 -2.17 5.71
N LEU A 60 -12.18 -2.93 4.96
CA LEU A 60 -11.93 -4.36 4.74
C LEU A 60 -10.58 -4.59 4.06
N LEU A 61 -10.16 -3.72 3.13
CA LEU A 61 -8.87 -3.79 2.47
C LEU A 61 -7.70 -3.45 3.41
N SER A 62 -7.94 -2.64 4.43
CA SER A 62 -6.92 -2.28 5.42
C SER A 62 -6.52 -3.48 6.29
N ILE A 63 -7.40 -4.47 6.46
CA ILE A 63 -7.12 -5.69 7.24
C ILE A 63 -5.96 -6.48 6.62
N PRO A 64 -6.01 -6.93 5.35
CA PRO A 64 -4.88 -7.64 4.74
C PRO A 64 -3.60 -6.80 4.66
N TYR A 65 -3.72 -5.49 4.47
CA TYR A 65 -2.56 -4.61 4.53
C TYR A 65 -1.92 -4.58 5.92
N GLY A 66 -2.72 -4.44 6.98
CA GLY A 66 -2.27 -4.48 8.37
C GLY A 66 -1.65 -5.84 8.73
N MET A 67 -2.26 -6.93 8.29
CA MET A 67 -1.70 -8.28 8.48
C MET A 67 -0.34 -8.43 7.80
N THR A 68 -0.20 -7.97 6.56
CA THR A 68 1.07 -8.02 5.84
C THR A 68 2.15 -7.23 6.57
N SER A 69 1.86 -6.00 7.00
CA SER A 69 2.85 -5.15 7.65
C SER A 69 3.29 -5.66 9.02
N THR A 70 2.43 -6.39 9.73
CA THR A 70 2.71 -6.86 11.09
C THR A 70 3.26 -8.28 11.10
N TYR A 71 2.66 -9.19 10.35
CA TYR A 71 2.91 -10.62 10.51
C TYR A 71 3.82 -11.24 9.44
N VAL A 72 4.02 -10.60 8.29
CA VAL A 72 4.81 -11.20 7.21
C VAL A 72 6.25 -11.50 7.62
N ALA A 73 6.86 -10.65 8.45
CA ALA A 73 8.22 -10.88 8.94
C ALA A 73 8.31 -12.07 9.91
N MET A 74 7.27 -12.28 10.73
CA MET A 74 7.16 -13.43 11.61
C MET A 74 6.92 -14.70 10.79
N TYR A 75 6.01 -14.64 9.83
CA TYR A 75 5.75 -15.73 8.89
C TYR A 75 7.00 -16.17 8.13
N ALA A 76 7.79 -15.22 7.62
CA ALA A 76 9.04 -15.49 6.95
C ALA A 76 10.03 -16.32 7.82
N LYS A 77 10.12 -15.95 9.11
CA LYS A 77 10.95 -16.69 10.06
C LYS A 77 10.41 -18.09 10.35
N GLU A 78 9.09 -18.22 10.49
CA GLU A 78 8.43 -19.49 10.79
C GLU A 78 8.61 -20.50 9.65
N ILE A 79 8.45 -20.08 8.40
CA ILE A 79 8.65 -20.97 7.23
C ILE A 79 10.12 -21.20 6.88
N GLY A 80 11.07 -20.51 7.54
CA GLY A 80 12.50 -20.71 7.38
C GLY A 80 13.13 -19.98 6.19
N ILE A 81 12.59 -18.79 5.81
CA ILE A 81 13.20 -17.96 4.78
C ILE A 81 14.57 -17.47 5.25
N THR A 82 15.60 -17.80 4.47
CA THR A 82 17.01 -17.54 4.78
C THR A 82 17.42 -16.09 4.55
N LEU A 83 16.73 -15.41 3.66
CA LEU A 83 16.97 -13.99 3.33
C LEU A 83 16.35 -13.07 4.37
N ASN A 84 16.93 -11.87 4.51
CA ASN A 84 16.45 -10.87 5.46
C ASN A 84 14.99 -10.50 5.17
N SER A 85 14.08 -10.80 6.09
CA SER A 85 12.65 -10.51 5.96
C SER A 85 12.34 -9.02 5.76
N GLY A 86 13.25 -8.12 6.13
CA GLY A 86 13.14 -6.69 5.85
C GLY A 86 13.15 -6.34 4.37
N LEU A 87 13.79 -7.16 3.52
CA LEU A 87 13.78 -6.98 2.07
C LEU A 87 12.37 -7.11 1.49
N PHE A 88 11.48 -7.87 2.12
CA PHE A 88 10.08 -7.96 1.71
C PHE A 88 9.43 -6.58 1.62
N PHE A 89 9.62 -5.75 2.65
CA PHE A 89 9.06 -4.39 2.68
C PHE A 89 9.71 -3.48 1.63
N THR A 90 10.99 -3.68 1.34
CA THR A 90 11.68 -2.94 0.27
C THR A 90 11.08 -3.26 -1.10
N PHE A 91 10.90 -4.55 -1.43
CA PHE A 91 10.25 -4.95 -2.68
C PHE A 91 8.79 -4.47 -2.75
N MET A 92 8.06 -4.55 -1.65
CA MET A 92 6.69 -4.03 -1.57
C MET A 92 6.66 -2.51 -1.79
N ALA A 93 7.59 -1.74 -1.21
CA ALA A 93 7.69 -0.30 -1.40
C ALA A 93 8.00 0.06 -2.87
N VAL A 94 8.91 -0.66 -3.51
CA VAL A 94 9.21 -0.49 -4.94
C VAL A 94 7.97 -0.77 -5.78
N GLY A 95 7.26 -1.87 -5.51
CA GLY A 95 5.99 -2.18 -6.18
C GLY A 95 4.96 -1.07 -6.03
N MET A 96 4.79 -0.52 -4.83
CA MET A 96 3.90 0.62 -4.58
C MET A 96 4.31 1.88 -5.35
N ALA A 97 5.60 2.20 -5.39
CA ALA A 97 6.10 3.38 -6.10
C ALA A 97 5.85 3.26 -7.61
N VAL A 98 6.20 2.12 -8.20
CA VAL A 98 6.00 1.85 -9.63
C VAL A 98 4.52 1.88 -10.00
N SER A 99 3.67 1.25 -9.19
CA SER A 99 2.24 1.17 -9.48
C SER A 99 1.56 2.54 -9.49
N ARG A 100 1.98 3.48 -8.65
CA ARG A 100 1.42 4.84 -8.61
C ARG A 100 1.63 5.61 -9.89
N MET A 101 2.74 5.36 -10.62
CA MET A 101 3.00 6.01 -11.91
C MET A 101 2.00 5.57 -13.00
N PHE A 102 1.55 4.33 -12.94
CA PHE A 102 0.61 3.77 -13.92
C PHE A 102 -0.85 3.95 -13.49
N SER A 103 -1.16 3.74 -12.22
CA SER A 103 -2.53 3.82 -11.70
C SER A 103 -3.09 5.24 -11.80
N GLY A 104 -2.29 6.28 -11.55
CA GLY A 104 -2.72 7.67 -11.70
C GLY A 104 -3.28 7.95 -13.10
N LYS A 105 -2.55 7.56 -14.15
CA LYS A 105 -3.00 7.73 -15.54
C LYS A 105 -4.31 7.02 -15.87
N GLN A 106 -4.58 5.87 -15.23
CA GLN A 106 -5.82 5.12 -15.46
C GLN A 106 -6.99 5.74 -14.68
N VAL A 107 -6.73 6.22 -13.48
CA VAL A 107 -7.70 6.94 -12.65
C VAL A 107 -8.13 8.24 -13.33
N ASP A 108 -7.18 9.00 -13.90
CA ASP A 108 -7.45 10.23 -14.66
C ASP A 108 -8.34 9.97 -15.90
N LYS A 109 -8.28 8.77 -16.46
CA LYS A 109 -9.17 8.33 -17.56
C LYS A 109 -10.55 7.88 -17.09
N GLY A 110 -10.88 8.03 -15.81
CA GLY A 110 -12.18 7.63 -15.23
C GLY A 110 -12.35 6.12 -15.02
N ARG A 111 -11.29 5.32 -15.14
CA ARG A 111 -11.36 3.86 -14.99
C ARG A 111 -11.13 3.38 -13.56
N ILE A 112 -11.65 4.13 -12.57
CA ILE A 112 -11.39 3.91 -11.15
C ILE A 112 -11.76 2.50 -10.70
N THR A 113 -12.99 2.05 -11.04
CA THR A 113 -13.49 0.72 -10.64
C THR A 113 -12.63 -0.41 -11.21
N GLN A 114 -12.17 -0.29 -12.46
CA GLN A 114 -11.31 -1.29 -13.08
C GLN A 114 -9.97 -1.41 -12.38
N VAL A 115 -9.38 -0.29 -11.99
CA VAL A 115 -8.11 -0.24 -11.24
C VAL A 115 -8.26 -0.89 -9.87
N ILE A 116 -9.34 -0.61 -9.16
CA ILE A 116 -9.65 -1.23 -7.86
C ILE A 116 -9.83 -2.73 -8.01
N THR A 117 -10.63 -3.18 -8.97
CA THR A 117 -10.91 -4.59 -9.20
C THR A 117 -9.65 -5.36 -9.55
N LEU A 118 -8.83 -4.81 -10.44
CA LEU A 118 -7.54 -5.42 -10.82
C LEU A 118 -6.60 -5.53 -9.62
N GLY A 119 -6.48 -4.47 -8.84
CA GLY A 119 -5.68 -4.48 -7.62
C GLY A 119 -6.16 -5.51 -6.59
N LEU A 120 -7.49 -5.66 -6.44
CA LEU A 120 -8.08 -6.63 -5.52
C LEU A 120 -7.77 -8.07 -5.96
N TYR A 121 -7.93 -8.40 -7.24
CA TYR A 121 -7.54 -9.72 -7.77
C TYR A 121 -6.07 -10.02 -7.55
N LEU A 122 -5.22 -9.03 -7.75
CA LEU A 122 -3.78 -9.17 -7.57
C LEU A 122 -3.44 -9.43 -6.11
N VAL A 123 -4.02 -8.69 -5.17
CA VAL A 123 -3.81 -8.90 -3.72
C VAL A 123 -4.32 -10.26 -3.29
N CYS A 124 -5.53 -10.67 -3.71
CA CYS A 124 -6.06 -11.99 -3.41
C CYS A 124 -5.13 -13.11 -3.91
N SER A 125 -4.67 -13.02 -5.16
CA SER A 125 -3.73 -14.00 -5.74
C SER A 125 -2.43 -14.07 -4.95
N CYS A 126 -1.91 -12.92 -4.52
CA CYS A 126 -0.70 -12.86 -3.70
C CYS A 126 -0.87 -13.57 -2.35
N PHE A 127 -2.01 -13.41 -1.69
CA PHE A 127 -2.29 -14.11 -0.42
C PHE A 127 -2.41 -15.61 -0.61
N PHE A 128 -3.00 -16.07 -1.73
CA PHE A 128 -3.01 -17.50 -2.07
C PHE A 128 -1.61 -18.04 -2.24
N ILE A 129 -0.74 -17.33 -2.96
CA ILE A 129 0.66 -17.74 -3.17
C ILE A 129 1.43 -17.71 -1.84
N LEU A 130 1.26 -16.68 -0.99
CA LEU A 130 1.87 -16.65 0.34
C LEU A 130 1.45 -17.86 1.18
N SER A 131 0.17 -18.20 1.17
CA SER A 131 -0.32 -19.40 1.87
C SER A 131 0.34 -20.68 1.34
N ALA A 132 0.53 -20.78 0.04
CA ALA A 132 1.19 -21.92 -0.59
C ALA A 132 2.70 -21.98 -0.28
N CYS A 133 3.37 -20.85 -0.04
CA CYS A 133 4.80 -20.79 0.29
C CYS A 133 5.15 -21.65 1.52
N GLY A 134 4.29 -21.72 2.53
CA GLY A 134 4.52 -22.58 3.69
C GLY A 134 4.58 -24.07 3.36
N LEU A 135 3.82 -24.52 2.36
CA LEU A 135 3.85 -25.90 1.87
C LEU A 135 5.03 -26.14 0.93
N LEU A 136 5.30 -25.20 0.02
CA LEU A 136 6.36 -25.28 -0.96
C LEU A 136 7.76 -25.24 -0.32
N MET A 137 7.94 -24.54 0.80
CA MET A 137 9.23 -24.45 1.48
C MET A 137 9.80 -25.82 1.87
N LYS A 138 8.92 -26.79 2.16
CA LYS A 138 9.32 -28.16 2.49
C LYS A 138 9.84 -28.94 1.28
N THR A 139 9.43 -28.57 0.06
CA THR A 139 9.72 -29.32 -1.16
C THR A 139 10.79 -28.62 -2.01
N VAL A 140 10.69 -27.30 -2.17
CA VAL A 140 11.56 -26.51 -3.06
C VAL A 140 11.91 -25.17 -2.41
N PRO A 141 12.85 -25.12 -1.46
CA PRO A 141 13.13 -23.92 -0.66
C PRO A 141 13.65 -22.74 -1.49
N GLU A 142 14.49 -22.97 -2.49
CA GLU A 142 15.05 -21.90 -3.31
C GLU A 142 13.97 -21.17 -4.14
N LEU A 143 13.07 -21.95 -4.75
CA LEU A 143 11.95 -21.40 -5.50
C LEU A 143 11.01 -20.60 -4.59
N THR A 144 10.79 -21.10 -3.37
CA THR A 144 9.92 -20.43 -2.39
C THR A 144 10.51 -19.09 -1.95
N ASN A 145 11.82 -18.98 -1.77
CA ASN A 145 12.46 -17.71 -1.46
C ASN A 145 12.23 -16.67 -2.58
N ILE A 146 12.44 -17.07 -3.84
CA ILE A 146 12.21 -16.18 -4.99
C ILE A 146 10.73 -15.78 -5.07
N LEU A 147 9.84 -16.74 -4.93
CA LEU A 147 8.39 -16.52 -4.99
C LEU A 147 7.93 -15.56 -3.91
N PHE A 148 8.45 -15.67 -2.70
CA PHE A 148 8.13 -14.81 -1.57
C PHE A 148 8.43 -13.33 -1.86
N PHE A 149 9.59 -13.02 -2.44
CA PHE A 149 9.96 -11.65 -2.80
C PHE A 149 9.22 -11.13 -4.05
N MET A 150 8.94 -12.01 -5.01
CA MET A 150 8.09 -11.66 -6.15
C MET A 150 6.68 -11.28 -5.69
N VAL A 151 6.11 -12.02 -4.75
CA VAL A 151 4.81 -11.71 -4.16
C VAL A 151 4.84 -10.39 -3.40
N ALA A 152 5.93 -10.07 -2.70
CA ALA A 152 6.09 -8.77 -2.05
C ALA A 152 5.95 -7.61 -3.04
N LEU A 153 6.62 -7.70 -4.18
CA LEU A 153 6.55 -6.71 -5.24
C LEU A 153 5.12 -6.59 -5.80
N LEU A 154 4.47 -7.72 -6.08
CA LEU A 154 3.10 -7.76 -6.59
C LEU A 154 2.07 -7.23 -5.57
N LEU A 155 2.24 -7.54 -4.28
CA LEU A 155 1.43 -6.94 -3.21
C LEU A 155 1.58 -5.42 -3.18
N GLY A 156 2.82 -4.94 -3.34
CA GLY A 156 3.10 -3.51 -3.46
C GLY A 156 2.36 -2.88 -4.63
N VAL A 157 2.36 -3.52 -5.79
CA VAL A 157 1.59 -3.06 -6.96
C VAL A 157 0.10 -3.04 -6.66
N GLY A 158 -0.44 -4.09 -6.05
CA GLY A 158 -1.86 -4.17 -5.70
C GLY A 158 -2.30 -3.06 -4.74
N PHE A 159 -1.65 -2.93 -3.61
CA PHE A 159 -1.97 -1.88 -2.63
C PHE A 159 -1.70 -0.48 -3.18
N GLY A 160 -0.60 -0.29 -3.91
CA GLY A 160 -0.24 0.99 -4.50
C GLY A 160 -1.21 1.49 -5.57
N THR A 161 -1.92 0.59 -6.26
CA THR A 161 -2.98 0.95 -7.21
C THR A 161 -4.30 1.25 -6.52
N MET A 162 -4.67 0.44 -5.52
CA MET A 162 -5.99 0.52 -4.89
C MET A 162 -6.17 1.74 -3.99
N PHE A 163 -5.22 2.04 -3.09
CA PHE A 163 -5.38 3.12 -2.12
C PHE A 163 -5.62 4.50 -2.78
N PRO A 164 -4.84 4.93 -3.79
CA PRO A 164 -5.14 6.18 -4.48
C PRO A 164 -6.48 6.16 -5.22
N ALA A 165 -6.84 5.02 -5.85
CA ALA A 165 -8.10 4.89 -6.56
C ALA A 165 -9.31 5.00 -5.63
N PHE A 166 -9.26 4.41 -4.42
CA PHE A 166 -10.30 4.59 -3.41
C PHE A 166 -10.41 6.04 -2.94
N ASN A 167 -9.28 6.73 -2.74
CA ASN A 167 -9.29 8.14 -2.33
C ASN A 167 -10.00 9.03 -3.36
N THR A 168 -9.91 8.73 -4.64
CA THR A 168 -10.62 9.48 -5.69
C THR A 168 -12.13 9.23 -5.73
N LEU A 169 -12.62 8.16 -5.08
CA LEU A 169 -14.07 7.93 -4.95
C LEU A 169 -14.74 8.85 -3.93
N PHE A 170 -13.95 9.49 -3.05
CA PHE A 170 -14.46 10.40 -2.01
C PHE A 170 -14.43 11.88 -2.44
N VAL A 171 -13.89 12.18 -3.60
CA VAL A 171 -13.80 13.54 -4.18
C VAL A 171 -14.80 13.71 -5.28
#